data_5849f1092e2e6a1e138779ec49d709b8
#
_entry.id   5849f1092e2e6a1e138779ec49d709b8
#
_cell.length_a   1.000
_cell.length_b   1.000
_cell.length_c   1.000
_cell.angle_alpha   90.00
_cell.angle_beta   90.00
_cell.angle_gamma   90.00
#
_symmetry.space_group_name_H-M   'P 1'
#
loop_
_entity.id
_entity.type
_entity.pdbx_description
1 polymer ?
#
loop_
_entity_poly.entity_id
_entity_poly.type
_entity_poly.pdbx_seq_one_letter_code
_entity_poly.pdbx_strand_id
1 'polypeptide(L)'
;CQLAQRASGFLLKKELTYFAKALENPERPFLAILGGAKVADKIQLIENMLDKVNEMIIGGGMAFTFLKVINNMEIGNSLFDEDGAKIVQKLMDKAKANNVKILLPVDFVTGDKFAEDAVVGSATVQTGVPTGSMGLDVGPESIKAISEVIARAKTIVWNGPPGVFEFPNFANGTKGMMEAVVKSTQNGATSIIGGGDTATCCAKFNTEDKVSHVSTG
;
A
#
# COMPACT_ATOMS: atom_id res chain seq x y z
N CYS A 1 -34.77 11.96 -0.88
CA CYS A 1 -33.45 12.37 -0.33
C CYS A 1 -33.13 11.78 1.06
N GLN A 2 -34.11 11.70 1.96
CA GLN A 2 -33.89 11.17 3.32
C GLN A 2 -33.64 9.65 3.38
N LEU A 3 -34.21 8.89 2.44
CA LEU A 3 -34.07 7.44 2.38
C LEU A 3 -32.67 7.02 1.88
N ALA A 4 -32.11 7.78 0.93
CA ALA A 4 -30.76 7.50 0.43
C ALA A 4 -29.68 7.80 1.48
N GLN A 5 -29.86 8.84 2.28
CA GLN A 5 -28.95 9.17 3.37
C GLN A 5 -28.97 8.15 4.51
N ARG A 6 -30.14 7.59 4.81
CA ARG A 6 -30.26 6.54 5.83
C ARG A 6 -29.62 5.23 5.39
N ALA A 7 -29.77 4.86 4.11
CA ALA A 7 -29.14 3.66 3.56
C ALA A 7 -27.60 3.78 3.52
N SER A 8 -27.08 4.96 3.15
CA SER A 8 -25.64 5.25 3.15
C SER A 8 -25.06 5.20 4.58
N GLY A 9 -25.75 5.79 5.56
CA GLY A 9 -25.31 5.76 6.96
C GLY A 9 -25.34 4.35 7.56
N PHE A 10 -26.26 3.51 7.15
CA PHE A 10 -26.37 2.13 7.62
C PHE A 10 -25.22 1.25 7.06
N LEU A 11 -24.90 1.43 5.78
CA LEU A 11 -23.76 0.74 5.14
C LEU A 11 -22.43 1.15 5.77
N LEU A 12 -22.21 2.45 5.99
CA LEU A 12 -21.02 2.97 6.66
C LEU A 12 -20.87 2.41 8.07
N LYS A 13 -21.95 2.34 8.84
CA LYS A 13 -21.94 1.80 10.19
C LYS A 13 -21.59 0.30 10.19
N LYS A 14 -22.10 -0.46 9.22
CA LYS A 14 -21.82 -1.88 9.04
C LYS A 14 -20.38 -2.13 8.66
N GLU A 15 -19.83 -1.30 7.75
CA GLU A 15 -18.42 -1.34 7.34
C GLU A 15 -17.49 -1.03 8.50
N LEU A 16 -17.78 0.04 9.27
CA LEU A 16 -17.00 0.42 10.45
C LEU A 16 -17.04 -0.66 11.53
N THR A 17 -18.18 -1.31 11.74
CA THR A 17 -18.33 -2.40 12.71
C THR A 17 -17.52 -3.62 12.27
N TYR A 18 -17.56 -3.97 11.00
CA TYR A 18 -16.77 -5.06 10.44
C TYR A 18 -15.27 -4.79 10.56
N PHE A 19 -14.86 -3.57 10.22
CA PHE A 19 -13.47 -3.12 10.31
C PHE A 19 -12.98 -3.15 11.76
N ALA A 20 -13.77 -2.61 12.68
CA ALA A 20 -13.45 -2.61 14.11
C ALA A 20 -13.31 -4.04 14.64
N LYS A 21 -14.22 -4.93 14.26
CA LYS A 21 -14.21 -6.34 14.69
C LYS A 21 -12.97 -7.08 14.16
N ALA A 22 -12.62 -6.85 12.89
CA ALA A 22 -11.42 -7.44 12.30
C ALA A 22 -10.13 -6.92 12.97
N LEU A 23 -10.16 -5.66 13.43
CA LEU A 23 -9.00 -5.02 14.06
C LEU A 23 -8.89 -5.28 15.57
N GLU A 24 -9.99 -5.68 16.26
CA GLU A 24 -9.98 -5.97 17.68
C GLU A 24 -9.22 -7.25 18.03
N ASN A 25 -9.39 -8.29 17.24
CA ASN A 25 -8.77 -9.59 17.52
C ASN A 25 -8.36 -10.28 16.22
N PRO A 26 -7.43 -9.70 15.45
CA PRO A 26 -7.02 -10.26 14.19
C PRO A 26 -6.22 -11.53 14.37
N GLU A 27 -6.39 -12.49 13.44
CA GLU A 27 -5.50 -13.62 13.34
C GLU A 27 -4.13 -13.17 12.90
N ARG A 28 -3.09 -13.65 13.55
CA ARG A 28 -1.72 -13.24 13.27
C ARG A 28 -0.99 -14.26 12.40
N PRO A 29 -0.08 -13.84 11.54
CA PRO A 29 0.44 -12.46 11.39
C PRO A 29 -0.58 -11.49 10.78
N PHE A 30 -0.67 -10.30 11.37
CA PHE A 30 -1.50 -9.21 10.87
C PHE A 30 -0.63 -8.29 10.02
N LEU A 31 -0.99 -8.13 8.75
CA LEU A 31 -0.26 -7.32 7.78
C LEU A 31 -1.08 -6.11 7.37
N ALA A 32 -0.47 -4.93 7.41
CA ALA A 32 -1.01 -3.74 6.78
C ALA A 32 -0.22 -3.42 5.53
N ILE A 33 -0.90 -3.14 4.44
CA ILE A 33 -0.31 -2.69 3.18
C ILE A 33 -0.79 -1.27 2.93
N LEU A 34 0.14 -0.33 2.92
CA LEU A 34 -0.18 1.08 2.74
C LEU A 34 0.54 1.61 1.50
N GLY A 35 -0.23 2.21 0.61
CA GLY A 35 0.28 2.89 -0.58
C GLY A 35 -0.32 4.29 -0.67
N GLY A 36 0.07 5.02 -1.69
CA GLY A 36 -0.42 6.37 -1.94
C GLY A 36 0.73 7.35 -2.13
N ALA A 37 0.39 8.63 -2.28
CA ALA A 37 1.36 9.65 -2.69
C ALA A 37 2.09 10.28 -1.51
N LYS A 38 1.39 10.60 -0.42
CA LYS A 38 1.94 11.40 0.67
C LYS A 38 1.82 10.72 2.03
N VAL A 39 2.92 10.72 2.77
CA VAL A 39 2.97 10.23 4.16
C VAL A 39 2.05 11.07 5.05
N ALA A 40 2.06 12.40 4.86
CA ALA A 40 1.27 13.33 5.67
C ALA A 40 -0.23 13.01 5.66
N ASP A 41 -0.76 12.55 4.53
CA ASP A 41 -2.17 12.21 4.39
C ASP A 41 -2.55 10.92 5.14
N LYS A 42 -1.57 10.09 5.48
CA LYS A 42 -1.80 8.78 6.09
C LYS A 42 -1.11 8.58 7.44
N ILE A 43 -0.60 9.67 8.04
CA ILE A 43 0.12 9.60 9.32
C ILE A 43 -0.70 8.89 10.40
N GLN A 44 -1.95 9.28 10.57
CA GLN A 44 -2.84 8.69 11.59
C GLN A 44 -3.06 7.21 11.35
N LEU A 45 -3.29 6.84 10.10
CA LEU A 45 -3.49 5.44 9.74
C LEU A 45 -2.22 4.62 9.99
N ILE A 46 -1.05 5.15 9.61
CA ILE A 46 0.23 4.48 9.84
C ILE A 46 0.48 4.30 11.35
N GLU A 47 0.30 5.35 12.14
CA GLU A 47 0.49 5.30 13.59
C GLU A 47 -0.44 4.28 14.26
N ASN A 48 -1.72 4.28 13.87
CA ASN A 48 -2.70 3.35 14.42
C ASN A 48 -2.38 1.90 14.04
N MET A 49 -1.96 1.67 12.80
CA MET A 49 -1.58 0.33 12.34
C MET A 49 -0.32 -0.17 13.05
N LEU A 50 0.65 0.69 13.32
CA LEU A 50 1.88 0.31 14.03
C LEU A 50 1.62 -0.21 15.44
N ASP A 51 0.50 0.13 16.05
CA ASP A 51 0.10 -0.40 17.36
C ASP A 51 -0.54 -1.79 17.28
N LYS A 52 -0.91 -2.24 16.08
CA LYS A 52 -1.75 -3.44 15.91
C LYS A 52 -1.12 -4.53 15.05
N VAL A 53 -0.33 -4.16 14.04
CA VAL A 53 0.17 -5.10 13.05
C VAL A 53 1.48 -5.75 13.46
N ASN A 54 1.78 -6.90 12.86
CA ASN A 54 3.07 -7.58 12.99
C ASN A 54 4.03 -7.13 11.89
N GLU A 55 3.50 -6.87 10.71
CA GLU A 55 4.27 -6.43 9.56
C GLU A 55 3.51 -5.34 8.80
N MET A 56 4.26 -4.46 8.14
CA MET A 56 3.69 -3.37 7.34
C MET A 56 4.47 -3.25 6.04
N ILE A 57 3.75 -3.12 4.94
CA ILE A 57 4.34 -2.84 3.62
C ILE A 57 4.00 -1.40 3.27
N ILE A 58 5.01 -0.61 2.94
CA ILE A 58 4.87 0.77 2.47
C ILE A 58 5.18 0.80 0.98
N GLY A 59 4.23 1.24 0.17
CA GLY A 59 4.38 1.34 -1.28
C GLY A 59 3.92 2.69 -1.81
N GLY A 60 3.90 2.84 -3.13
CA GLY A 60 3.51 4.07 -3.79
C GLY A 60 4.51 5.20 -3.62
N GLY A 61 4.07 6.43 -3.82
CA GLY A 61 4.92 7.62 -3.67
C GLY A 61 5.47 7.82 -2.27
N MET A 62 4.76 7.35 -1.26
CA MET A 62 5.21 7.40 0.15
C MET A 62 6.53 6.66 0.35
N ALA A 63 6.74 5.57 -0.37
CA ALA A 63 7.94 4.75 -0.23
C ALA A 63 9.21 5.55 -0.53
N PHE A 64 9.16 6.47 -1.49
CA PHE A 64 10.29 7.31 -1.84
C PHE A 64 10.67 8.26 -0.71
N THR A 65 9.67 8.80 0.01
CA THR A 65 9.92 9.64 1.18
C THR A 65 10.64 8.84 2.27
N PHE A 66 10.16 7.63 2.56
CA PHE A 66 10.81 6.74 3.53
C PHE A 66 12.24 6.37 3.11
N LEU A 67 12.42 5.98 1.86
CA LEU A 67 13.74 5.56 1.35
C LEU A 67 14.76 6.69 1.32
N LYS A 68 14.34 7.90 0.96
CA LYS A 68 15.22 9.06 0.98
C LYS A 68 15.69 9.38 2.39
N VAL A 69 14.80 9.34 3.37
CA VAL A 69 15.14 9.65 4.77
C VAL A 69 16.01 8.55 5.39
N ILE A 70 15.65 7.29 5.19
CA ILE A 70 16.31 6.15 5.85
C ILE A 70 17.59 5.76 5.15
N ASN A 71 17.56 5.63 3.82
CA ASN A 71 18.65 5.09 3.01
C ASN A 71 19.40 6.16 2.23
N ASN A 72 19.00 7.41 2.35
CA ASN A 72 19.53 8.52 1.53
C ASN A 72 19.49 8.20 0.04
N MET A 73 18.44 7.51 -0.42
CA MET A 73 18.26 7.09 -1.80
C MET A 73 18.07 8.28 -2.73
N GLU A 74 18.69 8.22 -3.90
CA GLU A 74 18.41 9.17 -4.98
C GLU A 74 17.07 8.81 -5.60
N ILE A 75 16.12 9.75 -5.56
CA ILE A 75 14.76 9.49 -6.02
C ILE A 75 14.38 10.20 -7.32
N GLY A 76 15.32 10.98 -7.91
CA GLY A 76 15.06 11.72 -9.14
C GLY A 76 13.87 12.67 -8.98
N ASN A 77 12.94 12.59 -9.92
CA ASN A 77 11.71 13.39 -9.91
C ASN A 77 10.54 12.68 -9.20
N SER A 78 10.80 11.58 -8.47
CA SER A 78 9.77 10.87 -7.73
C SER A 78 9.13 11.74 -6.67
N LEU A 79 7.91 11.38 -6.26
CA LEU A 79 7.20 12.11 -5.21
C LEU A 79 7.99 12.13 -3.92
N PHE A 80 8.10 13.31 -3.32
CA PHE A 80 8.73 13.50 -2.03
C PHE A 80 7.87 14.41 -1.17
N ASP A 81 7.51 13.93 0.01
CA ASP A 81 6.68 14.66 0.96
C ASP A 81 7.58 15.22 2.07
N GLU A 82 7.92 16.51 1.99
CA GLU A 82 8.79 17.17 2.95
C GLU A 82 8.23 17.14 4.37
N ASP A 83 6.92 17.35 4.52
CA ASP A 83 6.26 17.30 5.83
C ASP A 83 6.25 15.87 6.38
N GLY A 84 5.98 14.89 5.53
CA GLY A 84 6.06 13.49 5.88
C GLY A 84 7.47 13.05 6.23
N ALA A 85 8.48 13.58 5.54
CA ALA A 85 9.88 13.23 5.79
C ALA A 85 10.30 13.55 7.23
N LYS A 86 9.77 14.61 7.82
CA LYS A 86 10.09 15.02 9.20
C LYS A 86 9.62 14.00 10.25
N ILE A 87 8.65 13.18 9.92
CA ILE A 87 8.06 12.20 10.83
C ILE A 87 8.41 10.75 10.50
N VAL A 88 9.06 10.50 9.36
CA VAL A 88 9.45 9.14 8.94
C VAL A 88 10.28 8.46 10.02
N GLN A 89 11.30 9.14 10.55
CA GLN A 89 12.15 8.57 11.59
C GLN A 89 11.34 8.20 12.83
N LYS A 90 10.42 9.06 13.25
CA LYS A 90 9.51 8.80 14.38
C LYS A 90 8.66 7.55 14.13
N LEU A 91 8.13 7.40 12.91
CA LEU A 91 7.34 6.21 12.53
C LEU A 91 8.19 4.95 12.55
N MET A 92 9.42 5.01 12.05
CA MET A 92 10.34 3.87 12.07
C MET A 92 10.73 3.49 13.50
N ASP A 93 10.96 4.47 14.36
CA ASP A 93 11.28 4.23 15.78
C ASP A 93 10.10 3.58 16.50
N LYS A 94 8.89 4.02 16.22
CA LYS A 94 7.67 3.41 16.76
C LYS A 94 7.50 1.96 16.29
N ALA A 95 7.75 1.69 15.02
CA ALA A 95 7.70 0.33 14.48
C ALA A 95 8.69 -0.58 15.20
N LYS A 96 9.91 -0.10 15.40
CA LYS A 96 10.95 -0.85 16.11
C LYS A 96 10.57 -1.11 17.57
N ALA A 97 10.03 -0.10 18.25
CA ALA A 97 9.57 -0.23 19.64
C ALA A 97 8.43 -1.25 19.77
N ASN A 98 7.56 -1.34 18.78
CA ASN A 98 6.41 -2.25 18.77
C ASN A 98 6.71 -3.60 18.10
N ASN A 99 7.95 -3.86 17.71
CA ASN A 99 8.35 -5.08 16.97
C ASN A 99 7.61 -5.26 15.65
N VAL A 100 7.27 -4.17 14.98
CA VAL A 100 6.65 -4.19 13.65
C VAL A 100 7.74 -4.18 12.59
N LYS A 101 7.70 -5.15 11.69
CA LYS A 101 8.62 -5.21 10.56
C LYS A 101 8.04 -4.40 9.40
N ILE A 102 8.75 -3.36 8.97
CA ILE A 102 8.37 -2.55 7.82
C ILE A 102 9.14 -3.02 6.59
N LEU A 103 8.41 -3.39 5.54
CA LEU A 103 8.97 -3.78 4.26
C LEU A 103 8.82 -2.61 3.28
N LEU A 104 9.95 -2.14 2.75
CA LEU A 104 9.98 -1.12 1.71
C LEU A 104 10.36 -1.77 0.38
N PRO A 105 9.92 -1.22 -0.76
CA PRO A 105 10.33 -1.74 -2.06
C PRO A 105 11.85 -1.66 -2.23
N VAL A 106 12.41 -2.61 -2.97
CA VAL A 106 13.86 -2.70 -3.23
C VAL A 106 14.21 -2.31 -4.66
N ASP A 107 13.24 -2.36 -5.55
CA ASP A 107 13.40 -1.95 -6.95
C ASP A 107 12.12 -1.30 -7.47
N PHE A 108 12.24 -0.57 -8.56
CA PHE A 108 11.17 0.27 -9.10
C PHE A 108 11.13 0.21 -10.61
N VAL A 109 9.94 0.41 -11.16
CA VAL A 109 9.72 0.72 -12.57
C VAL A 109 9.62 2.23 -12.67
N THR A 110 10.43 2.81 -13.55
CA THR A 110 10.55 4.28 -13.69
C THR A 110 9.96 4.74 -15.02
N GLY A 111 9.56 6.01 -15.05
CA GLY A 111 9.15 6.71 -16.27
C GLY A 111 9.82 8.06 -16.34
N ASP A 112 10.02 8.55 -17.56
CA ASP A 112 10.59 9.89 -17.78
C ASP A 112 9.56 11.01 -17.56
N LYS A 113 8.28 10.65 -17.44
CA LYS A 113 7.18 11.57 -17.17
C LYS A 113 6.01 10.80 -16.57
N PHE A 114 5.07 11.52 -15.98
CA PHE A 114 3.83 10.95 -15.46
C PHE A 114 2.81 10.85 -16.60
N ALA A 115 2.94 9.79 -17.42
CA ALA A 115 2.08 9.57 -18.57
C ALA A 115 2.08 8.09 -18.98
N GLU A 116 1.03 7.68 -19.65
CA GLU A 116 0.87 6.30 -20.14
C GLU A 116 1.98 5.92 -21.15
N ASP A 117 2.42 6.88 -21.95
CA ASP A 117 3.45 6.71 -22.98
C ASP A 117 4.88 7.03 -22.49
N ALA A 118 5.07 7.15 -21.19
CA ALA A 118 6.40 7.40 -20.63
C ALA A 118 7.38 6.30 -21.00
N VAL A 119 8.64 6.67 -21.19
CA VAL A 119 9.72 5.70 -21.45
C VAL A 119 9.98 4.92 -20.16
N VAL A 120 9.80 3.61 -20.22
CA VAL A 120 9.92 2.72 -19.06
C VAL A 120 11.38 2.39 -18.80
N GLY A 121 11.79 2.54 -17.56
CA GLY A 121 13.11 2.15 -17.07
C GLY A 121 13.00 1.38 -15.78
N SER A 122 14.12 1.10 -15.16
CA SER A 122 14.17 0.43 -13.85
C SER A 122 15.21 1.08 -12.95
N ALA A 123 15.01 0.95 -11.65
CA ALA A 123 15.93 1.45 -10.64
C ALA A 123 15.89 0.56 -9.41
N THR A 124 16.97 0.55 -8.64
CA THR A 124 17.03 -0.13 -7.34
C THR A 124 17.32 0.89 -6.26
N VAL A 125 17.19 0.49 -4.99
CA VAL A 125 17.54 1.36 -3.86
C VAL A 125 19.02 1.74 -3.92
N GLN A 126 19.88 0.83 -4.36
CA GLN A 126 21.32 1.05 -4.47
C GLN A 126 21.69 2.00 -5.60
N THR A 127 21.06 1.85 -6.77
CA THR A 127 21.36 2.71 -7.93
C THR A 127 20.65 4.05 -7.87
N GLY A 128 19.51 4.12 -7.19
CA GLY A 128 18.64 5.28 -7.18
C GLY A 128 17.88 5.47 -8.48
N VAL A 129 16.91 6.37 -8.46
CA VAL A 129 16.17 6.80 -9.65
C VAL A 129 16.97 7.88 -10.35
N PRO A 130 17.24 7.75 -11.66
CA PRO A 130 18.02 8.75 -12.41
C PRO A 130 17.35 10.12 -12.40
N THR A 131 18.17 11.18 -12.45
CA THR A 131 17.67 12.55 -12.63
C THR A 131 16.87 12.63 -13.93
N GLY A 132 15.69 13.25 -13.87
CA GLY A 132 14.78 13.32 -15.00
C GLY A 132 13.80 12.17 -15.11
N SER A 133 13.93 11.15 -14.26
CA SER A 133 12.99 10.03 -14.15
C SER A 133 12.30 10.01 -12.80
N MET A 134 11.16 9.34 -12.72
CA MET A 134 10.41 9.16 -11.49
C MET A 134 9.98 7.70 -11.33
N GLY A 135 9.90 7.22 -10.10
CA GLY A 135 9.37 5.91 -9.82
C GLY A 135 7.84 5.93 -9.93
N LEU A 136 7.30 5.02 -10.73
CA LEU A 136 5.85 4.95 -10.98
C LEU A 136 5.24 3.61 -10.58
N ASP A 137 6.06 2.60 -10.31
CA ASP A 137 5.62 1.30 -9.84
C ASP A 137 6.76 0.60 -9.10
N VAL A 138 6.46 -0.49 -8.43
CA VAL A 138 7.47 -1.36 -7.82
C VAL A 138 7.96 -2.37 -8.86
N GLY A 139 9.22 -2.79 -8.73
CA GLY A 139 9.82 -3.74 -9.65
C GLY A 139 9.57 -5.20 -9.26
N PRO A 140 10.09 -6.15 -10.08
CA PRO A 140 9.82 -7.58 -9.88
C PRO A 140 10.38 -8.15 -8.57
N GLU A 141 11.53 -7.69 -8.10
CA GLU A 141 12.09 -8.14 -6.83
C GLU A 141 11.23 -7.67 -5.64
N SER A 142 10.69 -6.45 -5.73
CA SER A 142 9.75 -5.93 -4.73
C SER A 142 8.46 -6.74 -4.72
N ILE A 143 7.90 -7.06 -5.88
CA ILE A 143 6.70 -7.87 -6.01
C ILE A 143 6.91 -9.24 -5.36
N LYS A 144 8.05 -9.86 -5.59
CA LYS A 144 8.40 -11.15 -5.00
C LYS A 144 8.44 -11.09 -3.48
N ALA A 145 9.15 -10.11 -2.93
CA ALA A 145 9.26 -9.92 -1.47
C ALA A 145 7.90 -9.62 -0.83
N ILE A 146 7.11 -8.75 -1.45
CA ILE A 146 5.77 -8.40 -1.00
C ILE A 146 4.86 -9.63 -1.02
N SER A 147 4.91 -10.42 -2.08
CA SER A 147 4.09 -11.63 -2.24
C SER A 147 4.40 -12.68 -1.16
N GLU A 148 5.67 -12.84 -0.80
CA GLU A 148 6.09 -13.74 0.27
C GLU A 148 5.50 -13.32 1.63
N VAL A 149 5.52 -12.03 1.93
CA VAL A 149 4.93 -11.48 3.17
C VAL A 149 3.42 -11.69 3.19
N ILE A 150 2.75 -11.40 2.08
CA ILE A 150 1.30 -11.56 1.95
C ILE A 150 0.90 -13.03 2.11
N ALA A 151 1.69 -13.95 1.56
CA ALA A 151 1.40 -15.39 1.60
C ALA A 151 1.35 -15.95 3.02
N ARG A 152 2.15 -15.41 3.95
CA ARG A 152 2.17 -15.88 5.34
C ARG A 152 1.21 -15.12 6.27
N ALA A 153 0.62 -14.02 5.81
CA ALA A 153 -0.31 -13.23 6.61
C ALA A 153 -1.65 -13.94 6.79
N LYS A 154 -2.25 -13.80 7.95
CA LYS A 154 -3.58 -14.35 8.25
C LYS A 154 -4.66 -13.27 8.24
N THR A 155 -4.30 -12.02 8.51
CA THR A 155 -5.18 -10.86 8.37
C THR A 155 -4.43 -9.80 7.56
N ILE A 156 -5.08 -9.27 6.54
CA ILE A 156 -4.49 -8.28 5.63
C ILE A 156 -5.43 -7.08 5.55
N VAL A 157 -4.89 -5.89 5.80
CA VAL A 157 -5.57 -4.62 5.52
C VAL A 157 -4.75 -3.90 4.46
N TRP A 158 -5.38 -3.59 3.34
CA TRP A 158 -4.71 -2.93 2.21
C TRP A 158 -5.39 -1.60 1.92
N ASN A 159 -4.62 -0.52 1.99
CA ASN A 159 -5.08 0.85 1.71
C ASN A 159 -4.06 1.57 0.84
N GLY A 160 -4.36 1.71 -0.43
CA GLY A 160 -3.55 2.42 -1.41
C GLY A 160 -2.72 1.51 -2.32
N PRO A 161 -2.74 1.78 -3.64
CA PRO A 161 -1.96 1.00 -4.61
C PRO A 161 -0.46 1.31 -4.52
N PRO A 162 0.40 0.33 -4.86
CA PRO A 162 1.86 0.53 -4.84
C PRO A 162 2.41 1.24 -6.06
N GLY A 163 1.59 1.47 -7.09
CA GLY A 163 2.02 2.11 -8.33
C GLY A 163 0.87 2.82 -9.03
N VAL A 164 1.17 3.40 -10.18
CA VAL A 164 0.19 4.12 -11.00
C VAL A 164 -0.54 3.11 -11.89
N PHE A 165 -1.49 2.40 -11.29
CA PHE A 165 -2.16 1.27 -11.94
C PHE A 165 -3.05 1.67 -13.12
N GLU A 166 -3.40 2.95 -13.24
CA GLU A 166 -4.17 3.49 -14.37
C GLU A 166 -3.39 3.38 -15.68
N PHE A 167 -2.07 3.34 -15.60
CA PHE A 167 -1.20 3.18 -16.77
C PHE A 167 -0.75 1.73 -16.87
N PRO A 168 -1.00 1.02 -17.99
CA PRO A 168 -0.68 -0.41 -18.13
C PRO A 168 0.77 -0.77 -17.82
N ASN A 169 1.72 0.08 -18.20
CA ASN A 169 3.15 -0.16 -17.97
C ASN A 169 3.54 -0.05 -16.48
N PHE A 170 2.69 0.54 -15.66
CA PHE A 170 2.94 0.79 -14.24
C PHE A 170 1.90 0.10 -13.35
N ALA A 171 1.18 -0.88 -13.90
CA ALA A 171 0.13 -1.63 -13.18
C ALA A 171 0.62 -2.98 -12.64
N ASN A 172 1.80 -3.43 -13.03
CA ASN A 172 2.29 -4.77 -12.68
C ASN A 172 2.45 -4.98 -11.17
N GLY A 173 2.91 -3.97 -10.45
CA GLY A 173 3.05 -4.03 -8.99
C GLY A 173 1.71 -4.20 -8.30
N THR A 174 0.73 -3.40 -8.68
CA THR A 174 -0.64 -3.47 -8.15
C THR A 174 -1.28 -4.82 -8.47
N LYS A 175 -1.12 -5.29 -9.71
CA LYS A 175 -1.65 -6.58 -10.15
C LYS A 175 -1.02 -7.74 -9.37
N GLY A 176 0.31 -7.74 -9.23
CA GLY A 176 1.03 -8.78 -8.48
C GLY A 176 0.63 -8.81 -7.01
N MET A 177 0.50 -7.64 -6.39
CA MET A 177 0.02 -7.52 -5.01
C MET A 177 -1.42 -8.03 -4.88
N MET A 178 -2.29 -7.68 -5.82
CA MET A 178 -3.68 -8.14 -5.84
C MET A 178 -3.76 -9.66 -5.95
N GLU A 179 -3.00 -10.26 -6.85
CA GLU A 179 -2.94 -11.72 -7.01
C GLU A 179 -2.49 -12.41 -5.72
N ALA A 180 -1.48 -11.85 -5.05
CA ALA A 180 -0.99 -12.39 -3.78
C ALA A 180 -2.06 -12.31 -2.68
N VAL A 181 -2.78 -11.20 -2.58
CA VAL A 181 -3.87 -11.01 -1.60
C VAL A 181 -5.02 -11.99 -1.87
N VAL A 182 -5.41 -12.15 -3.13
CA VAL A 182 -6.46 -13.11 -3.54
C VAL A 182 -6.05 -14.54 -3.16
N LYS A 183 -4.83 -14.91 -3.49
CA LYS A 183 -4.32 -16.26 -3.17
C LYS A 183 -4.29 -16.51 -1.67
N SER A 184 -3.84 -15.55 -0.88
CA SER A 184 -3.82 -15.67 0.57
C SER A 184 -5.24 -15.79 1.15
N THR A 185 -6.19 -15.05 0.59
CA THR A 185 -7.60 -15.12 0.98
C THR A 185 -8.19 -16.51 0.67
N GLN A 186 -7.86 -17.09 -0.49
CA GLN A 186 -8.27 -18.44 -0.85
C GLN A 186 -7.71 -19.50 0.11
N ASN A 187 -6.55 -19.21 0.70
CA ASN A 187 -5.91 -20.10 1.67
C ASN A 187 -6.38 -19.86 3.12
N GLY A 188 -7.40 -19.04 3.32
CA GLY A 188 -8.05 -18.84 4.61
C GLY A 188 -7.74 -17.52 5.31
N ALA A 189 -6.94 -16.63 4.71
CA ALA A 189 -6.69 -15.32 5.28
C ALA A 189 -7.90 -14.41 5.14
N THR A 190 -8.02 -13.45 6.06
CA THR A 190 -9.02 -12.38 5.97
C THR A 190 -8.37 -11.17 5.33
N SER A 191 -8.91 -10.71 4.20
CA SER A 191 -8.39 -9.53 3.50
C SER A 191 -9.45 -8.42 3.47
N ILE A 192 -9.04 -7.22 3.87
CA ILE A 192 -9.87 -6.04 3.90
C ILE A 192 -9.21 -4.98 3.02
N ILE A 193 -9.94 -4.56 1.99
CA ILE A 193 -9.48 -3.55 1.05
C ILE A 193 -10.13 -2.23 1.44
N GLY A 194 -9.33 -1.21 1.70
CA GLY A 194 -9.82 0.12 2.08
C GLY A 194 -9.36 1.20 1.11
N GLY A 195 -10.17 2.26 1.02
CA GLY A 195 -9.88 3.41 0.18
C GLY A 195 -10.41 3.29 -1.24
N GLY A 196 -10.75 4.44 -1.83
CA GLY A 196 -11.36 4.51 -3.16
C GLY A 196 -10.45 3.97 -4.26
N ASP A 197 -9.17 4.33 -4.24
CA ASP A 197 -8.21 3.90 -5.26
C ASP A 197 -8.00 2.38 -5.22
N THR A 198 -7.90 1.80 -4.03
CA THR A 198 -7.71 0.35 -3.87
C THR A 198 -8.96 -0.41 -4.30
N ALA A 199 -10.15 0.11 -3.96
CA ALA A 199 -11.42 -0.45 -4.42
C ALA A 199 -11.51 -0.40 -5.95
N THR A 200 -11.05 0.68 -6.57
CA THR A 200 -10.96 0.80 -8.03
C THR A 200 -10.03 -0.26 -8.63
N CYS A 201 -8.90 -0.55 -7.97
CA CYS A 201 -8.00 -1.63 -8.38
C CYS A 201 -8.72 -2.98 -8.37
N CYS A 202 -9.48 -3.26 -7.31
CA CYS A 202 -10.26 -4.50 -7.21
C CYS A 202 -11.25 -4.62 -8.36
N ALA A 203 -11.97 -3.55 -8.68
CA ALA A 203 -12.91 -3.52 -9.79
C ALA A 203 -12.21 -3.74 -11.13
N LYS A 204 -11.09 -3.06 -11.35
CA LYS A 204 -10.32 -3.16 -12.59
C LYS A 204 -9.80 -4.57 -12.85
N PHE A 205 -9.40 -5.28 -11.80
CA PHE A 205 -8.85 -6.63 -11.91
C PHE A 205 -9.89 -7.72 -11.61
N ASN A 206 -11.17 -7.36 -11.47
CA ASN A 206 -12.28 -8.30 -11.22
C ASN A 206 -12.06 -9.18 -10.00
N THR A 207 -11.59 -8.59 -8.90
CA THR A 207 -11.25 -9.33 -7.67
C THR A 207 -12.11 -8.94 -6.47
N GLU A 208 -13.15 -8.14 -6.65
CA GLU A 208 -14.01 -7.66 -5.55
C GLU A 208 -14.64 -8.81 -4.75
N ASP A 209 -14.99 -9.90 -5.43
CA ASP A 209 -15.58 -11.09 -4.83
C ASP A 209 -14.54 -12.12 -4.36
N LYS A 210 -13.25 -11.85 -4.61
CA LYS A 210 -12.14 -12.75 -4.26
C LYS A 210 -11.40 -12.33 -2.99
N VAL A 211 -11.77 -11.19 -2.43
CA VAL A 211 -11.25 -10.70 -1.16
C VAL A 211 -12.38 -10.72 -0.13
N SER A 212 -12.04 -10.65 1.16
CA SER A 212 -13.05 -10.79 2.22
C SER A 212 -13.99 -9.60 2.29
N HIS A 213 -13.47 -8.38 2.13
CA HIS A 213 -14.27 -7.16 2.20
C HIS A 213 -13.63 -6.02 1.41
N VAL A 214 -14.44 -5.22 0.74
CA VAL A 214 -14.00 -4.00 0.04
C VAL A 214 -14.76 -2.81 0.61
N SER A 215 -14.03 -1.82 1.13
CA SER A 215 -14.56 -0.57 1.63
C SER A 215 -14.20 0.56 0.68
N THR A 216 -15.17 1.34 0.25
CA THR A 216 -15.00 2.44 -0.70
C THR A 216 -14.89 3.81 -0.04
N GLY A 217 -15.08 3.89 1.26
CA GLY A 217 -15.13 5.17 1.96
C GLY A 217 -14.18 5.35 3.11
#